data_6921c78e8851cfc44cb4b2703783fb0e
#
_entry.id   6921c78e8851cfc44cb4b2703783fb0e
#
_cell.length_a   1.000
_cell.length_b   1.000
_cell.length_c   1.000
_cell.angle_alpha   90.00
_cell.angle_beta   90.00
_cell.angle_gamma   90.00
#
_symmetry.space_group_name_H-M   'P 1'
#
loop_
_entity.id
_entity.type
_entity.pdbx_description
1 polymer ?
#
loop_
_entity_poly.entity_id
_entity_poly.type
_entity_poly.pdbx_seq_one_letter_code
_entity_poly.pdbx_strand_id
1 'polypeptide(L)'
;YASGDNGVNWTPVECTVTNKKEKGVTVRTYNVKETVSETYFRVEFTKDATLTELEMNTRIPSFTVGSEAALSRLKVGGHIADEASLKKGWFGVNETEFDAADLTAEGKDNASVTILDKDADGVIRILIESEDHLMRAIYPVILGKDNTASDSASDASMDYDYRNMTLRAPSEEGSGSVAKAADGKTGTIWHTNWGKGSGSTDLRNDPDNRYLQIELKETEKINALRYLPRSSDTNGIVTEYSIKVSTDGKNWTEVAKSDADSTWSKSVEWKLAQFAPVDAKYIRLYGVSTVGQSAAEVNKYMSAAEVRVRYAAQEIYRDNTTVTLENSSFDYTGSALTPKPVVIYKASEDAQAVTLTEG
;
A
#
# COMPACT_ATOMS: atom_id res chain seq x y z
N TYR A 1 -40.31 23.27 -15.78
CA TYR A 1 -39.76 24.21 -14.81
C TYR A 1 -39.09 23.46 -13.68
N ALA A 2 -38.04 24.03 -13.11
CA ALA A 2 -37.34 23.50 -11.95
C ALA A 2 -37.21 24.60 -10.87
N SER A 3 -37.10 24.18 -9.60
CA SER A 3 -36.94 25.08 -8.46
C SER A 3 -36.03 24.46 -7.39
N GLY A 4 -35.09 25.24 -6.89
CA GLY A 4 -34.21 24.93 -5.78
C GLY A 4 -34.63 25.53 -4.43
N ASP A 5 -35.73 26.31 -4.41
CA ASP A 5 -36.18 27.06 -3.25
C ASP A 5 -37.62 26.64 -2.76
N ASN A 6 -37.85 25.34 -2.72
CA ASN A 6 -39.11 24.74 -2.31
C ASN A 6 -40.31 25.14 -3.17
N GLY A 7 -40.13 25.45 -4.44
CA GLY A 7 -41.20 25.81 -5.37
C GLY A 7 -41.66 27.26 -5.27
N VAL A 8 -40.89 28.13 -4.65
CA VAL A 8 -41.21 29.56 -4.56
C VAL A 8 -40.93 30.24 -5.90
N ASN A 9 -39.73 30.00 -6.46
CA ASN A 9 -39.35 30.51 -7.77
C ASN A 9 -39.15 29.36 -8.76
N TRP A 10 -39.62 29.55 -10.01
CA TRP A 10 -39.59 28.52 -11.02
C TRP A 10 -38.84 28.98 -12.27
N THR A 11 -37.81 28.26 -12.65
CA THR A 11 -37.03 28.50 -13.85
C THR A 11 -37.46 27.56 -14.98
N PRO A 12 -37.76 28.05 -16.20
CA PRO A 12 -38.03 27.17 -17.32
C PRO A 12 -36.86 26.25 -17.64
N VAL A 13 -37.15 24.98 -17.88
CA VAL A 13 -36.16 24.00 -18.31
C VAL A 13 -36.33 23.74 -19.79
N GLU A 14 -35.29 23.99 -20.60
CA GLU A 14 -35.28 23.68 -22.01
C GLU A 14 -35.19 22.19 -22.27
N CYS A 15 -36.12 21.67 -23.10
CA CYS A 15 -36.19 20.27 -23.43
C CYS A 15 -36.30 20.05 -24.95
N THR A 16 -35.75 18.92 -25.41
CA THR A 16 -36.11 18.31 -26.68
C THR A 16 -37.21 17.27 -26.47
N VAL A 17 -38.20 17.26 -27.36
CA VAL A 17 -39.39 16.41 -27.21
C VAL A 17 -39.36 15.27 -28.24
N THR A 18 -39.52 14.04 -27.77
CA THR A 18 -39.72 12.87 -28.65
C THR A 18 -41.06 12.22 -28.32
N ASN A 19 -41.73 11.68 -29.34
CA ASN A 19 -43.00 10.97 -29.18
C ASN A 19 -42.86 9.56 -29.70
N LYS A 20 -43.36 8.60 -28.93
CA LYS A 20 -43.43 7.16 -29.30
C LYS A 20 -44.81 6.64 -29.00
N LYS A 21 -45.38 5.80 -29.89
CA LYS A 21 -46.60 5.08 -29.60
C LYS A 21 -46.26 3.72 -29.02
N GLU A 22 -46.76 3.45 -27.82
CA GLU A 22 -46.62 2.15 -27.17
C GLU A 22 -47.98 1.65 -26.70
N LYS A 23 -48.36 0.45 -27.11
CA LYS A 23 -49.65 -0.19 -26.74
C LYS A 23 -50.88 0.73 -26.90
N GLY A 24 -50.89 1.58 -27.94
CA GLY A 24 -52.01 2.49 -28.21
C GLY A 24 -51.95 3.83 -27.47
N VAL A 25 -51.02 4.00 -26.57
CA VAL A 25 -50.78 5.24 -25.82
C VAL A 25 -49.64 6.03 -26.46
N THR A 26 -49.71 7.33 -26.47
CA THR A 26 -48.60 8.20 -26.92
C THR A 26 -47.73 8.54 -25.72
N VAL A 27 -46.53 7.98 -25.66
CA VAL A 27 -45.49 8.34 -24.69
C VAL A 27 -44.74 9.55 -25.24
N ARG A 28 -44.69 10.60 -24.47
CA ARG A 28 -43.98 11.82 -24.80
C ARG A 28 -42.83 12.00 -23.83
N THR A 29 -41.60 11.95 -24.34
CA THR A 29 -40.40 12.11 -23.56
C THR A 29 -39.82 13.53 -23.76
N TYR A 30 -39.59 14.21 -22.65
CA TYR A 30 -38.93 15.49 -22.60
C TYR A 30 -37.51 15.30 -22.12
N ASN A 31 -36.55 15.37 -23.04
CA ASN A 31 -35.14 15.28 -22.69
C ASN A 31 -34.60 16.65 -22.37
N VAL A 32 -34.13 16.85 -21.18
CA VAL A 32 -33.52 18.12 -20.73
C VAL A 32 -32.23 18.34 -21.49
N LYS A 33 -32.01 19.54 -22.03
CA LYS A 33 -30.82 19.86 -22.81
C LYS A 33 -29.55 20.00 -21.95
N GLU A 34 -29.71 20.51 -20.74
CA GLU A 34 -28.63 20.70 -19.78
C GLU A 34 -28.98 20.02 -18.47
N THR A 35 -27.98 19.59 -17.70
CA THR A 35 -28.20 18.99 -16.39
C THR A 35 -28.84 20.00 -15.44
N VAL A 36 -29.93 19.63 -14.80
CA VAL A 36 -30.64 20.45 -13.82
C VAL A 36 -30.53 19.78 -12.46
N SER A 37 -29.92 20.48 -11.50
CA SER A 37 -29.67 20.01 -10.11
C SER A 37 -30.66 20.69 -9.16
N GLU A 38 -31.96 20.49 -9.38
CA GLU A 38 -33.00 21.10 -8.57
C GLU A 38 -33.85 20.05 -7.88
N THR A 39 -34.44 20.43 -6.76
CA THR A 39 -35.20 19.48 -5.92
C THR A 39 -36.65 19.33 -6.38
N TYR A 40 -37.23 20.41 -6.97
CA TYR A 40 -38.63 20.45 -7.36
C TYR A 40 -38.79 20.64 -8.85
N PHE A 41 -39.70 19.89 -9.45
CA PHE A 41 -40.03 19.97 -10.86
C PHE A 41 -41.50 20.16 -11.05
N ARG A 42 -41.92 21.01 -12.01
CA ARG A 42 -43.29 21.29 -12.36
C ARG A 42 -43.50 21.16 -13.88
N VAL A 43 -44.49 20.38 -14.25
CA VAL A 43 -44.94 20.26 -15.62
C VAL A 43 -46.22 21.06 -15.77
N GLU A 44 -46.26 22.01 -16.68
CA GLU A 44 -47.44 22.82 -16.99
C GLU A 44 -47.98 22.44 -18.37
N PHE A 45 -49.27 22.22 -18.44
CA PHE A 45 -50.00 21.95 -19.66
C PHE A 45 -50.71 23.26 -20.11
N THR A 46 -50.50 23.63 -21.37
CA THR A 46 -51.11 24.85 -21.96
C THR A 46 -52.57 24.63 -22.45
N LYS A 47 -53.02 23.38 -22.41
CA LYS A 47 -54.40 22.94 -22.74
C LYS A 47 -54.76 21.79 -21.84
N ASP A 48 -56.08 21.54 -21.75
CA ASP A 48 -56.60 20.37 -21.06
C ASP A 48 -55.94 19.11 -21.56
N ALA A 49 -55.38 18.33 -20.62
CA ALA A 49 -54.66 17.10 -20.91
C ALA A 49 -55.07 16.04 -19.91
N THR A 50 -55.18 14.81 -20.38
CA THR A 50 -55.31 13.63 -19.50
C THR A 50 -53.92 13.01 -19.39
N LEU A 51 -53.43 12.95 -18.15
CA LEU A 51 -52.14 12.30 -17.84
C LEU A 51 -52.43 10.92 -17.24
N THR A 52 -51.91 9.87 -17.87
CA THR A 52 -52.08 8.50 -17.37
C THR A 52 -50.94 8.15 -16.40
N GLU A 53 -49.75 8.63 -16.68
CA GLU A 53 -48.56 8.34 -15.89
C GLU A 53 -47.51 9.46 -16.11
N LEU A 54 -46.75 9.79 -15.06
CA LEU A 54 -45.61 10.69 -15.12
C LEU A 54 -44.42 9.99 -14.50
N GLU A 55 -43.43 9.69 -15.33
CA GLU A 55 -42.14 9.15 -14.88
C GLU A 55 -41.05 10.22 -14.99
N MET A 56 -40.23 10.34 -13.97
CA MET A 56 -39.04 11.19 -14.01
C MET A 56 -37.82 10.28 -14.00
N ASN A 57 -37.08 10.30 -15.09
CA ASN A 57 -35.80 9.60 -15.20
C ASN A 57 -34.68 10.57 -14.84
N THR A 58 -34.05 10.37 -13.72
CA THR A 58 -32.80 11.02 -13.40
C THR A 58 -31.68 10.31 -14.15
N ARG A 59 -31.03 11.00 -15.07
CA ARG A 59 -29.73 10.58 -15.52
C ARG A 59 -28.77 10.97 -14.39
N ILE A 60 -28.43 10.04 -13.54
CA ILE A 60 -27.24 10.19 -12.72
C ILE A 60 -26.12 10.32 -13.75
N PRO A 61 -25.42 11.49 -13.85
CA PRO A 61 -24.19 11.50 -14.62
C PRO A 61 -23.39 10.32 -14.07
N SER A 62 -22.74 9.57 -14.93
CA SER A 62 -21.74 8.60 -14.49
C SER A 62 -20.63 9.45 -13.85
N PHE A 63 -20.77 9.75 -12.58
CA PHE A 63 -19.65 10.18 -11.78
C PHE A 63 -18.72 8.97 -11.76
N THR A 64 -17.59 9.10 -12.40
CA THR A 64 -16.45 8.27 -12.07
C THR A 64 -16.04 8.78 -10.69
N VAL A 65 -16.58 8.18 -9.65
CA VAL A 65 -16.13 8.42 -8.29
C VAL A 65 -14.69 7.93 -8.26
N GLY A 66 -13.77 8.78 -7.84
CA GLY A 66 -12.36 8.43 -7.74
C GLY A 66 -12.19 7.27 -6.78
N SER A 67 -11.65 6.16 -7.26
CA SER A 67 -11.45 4.94 -6.48
C SER A 67 -9.99 4.74 -6.05
N GLU A 68 -9.10 5.69 -6.34
CA GLU A 68 -7.69 5.61 -5.97
C GLU A 68 -7.40 6.44 -4.70
N ALA A 69 -6.76 5.83 -3.71
CA ALA A 69 -6.18 6.52 -2.58
C ALA A 69 -4.73 6.92 -2.89
N ALA A 70 -4.55 7.95 -3.70
CA ALA A 70 -3.26 8.42 -4.16
C ALA A 70 -3.15 9.95 -4.10
N LEU A 71 -1.93 10.48 -4.08
CA LEU A 71 -1.66 11.90 -4.21
C LEU A 71 -1.56 12.31 -5.69
N SER A 72 -2.16 13.44 -6.04
CA SER A 72 -1.95 14.14 -7.31
C SER A 72 -0.86 15.20 -7.20
N ARG A 73 -0.67 15.76 -5.99
CA ARG A 73 0.34 16.78 -5.71
C ARG A 73 0.81 16.70 -4.27
N LEU A 74 2.10 16.94 -4.08
CA LEU A 74 2.72 17.09 -2.76
C LEU A 74 3.78 18.18 -2.83
N LYS A 75 3.72 19.14 -1.91
CA LYS A 75 4.76 20.15 -1.67
C LYS A 75 5.19 20.05 -0.21
N VAL A 76 6.50 20.00 0.03
CA VAL A 76 7.11 19.96 1.36
C VAL A 76 8.20 21.02 1.40
N GLY A 77 8.00 22.08 2.16
CA GLY A 77 8.89 23.22 2.13
C GLY A 77 9.02 23.81 0.72
N GLY A 78 10.24 23.94 0.23
CA GLY A 78 10.54 24.38 -1.15
C GLY A 78 10.44 23.27 -2.22
N HIS A 79 10.19 22.01 -1.84
CA HIS A 79 10.25 20.86 -2.73
C HIS A 79 8.86 20.45 -3.22
N ILE A 80 8.76 20.13 -4.51
CA ILE A 80 7.54 19.59 -5.11
C ILE A 80 7.85 18.17 -5.59
N ALA A 81 7.03 17.21 -5.16
CA ALA A 81 7.15 15.83 -5.61
C ALA A 81 6.75 15.73 -7.09
N ASP A 82 7.61 15.11 -7.88
CA ASP A 82 7.30 14.73 -9.26
C ASP A 82 6.44 13.44 -9.30
N GLU A 83 5.97 13.07 -10.48
CA GLU A 83 5.13 11.88 -10.66
C GLU A 83 5.81 10.58 -10.20
N ALA A 84 7.13 10.47 -10.40
CA ALA A 84 7.89 9.31 -9.96
C ALA A 84 7.93 9.21 -8.43
N SER A 85 8.14 10.33 -7.76
CA SER A 85 8.11 10.43 -6.30
C SER A 85 6.73 10.10 -5.74
N LEU A 86 5.64 10.59 -6.36
CA LEU A 86 4.28 10.28 -5.94
C LEU A 86 3.97 8.78 -6.06
N LYS A 87 4.41 8.14 -7.15
CA LYS A 87 4.26 6.68 -7.35
C LYS A 87 5.14 5.84 -6.45
N LYS A 88 6.25 6.39 -5.98
CA LYS A 88 7.20 5.71 -5.09
C LYS A 88 6.59 5.37 -3.72
N GLY A 89 5.57 6.12 -3.30
CA GLY A 89 4.87 5.89 -2.04
C GLY A 89 5.50 6.54 -0.81
N TRP A 90 6.52 7.39 -0.99
CA TRP A 90 7.11 8.23 0.06
C TRP A 90 7.88 9.41 -0.54
N PHE A 91 8.10 10.46 0.26
CA PHE A 91 8.88 11.63 -0.13
C PHE A 91 9.88 12.01 0.94
N GLY A 92 11.15 12.18 0.58
CA GLY A 92 12.20 12.63 1.47
C GLY A 92 12.57 14.08 1.21
N VAL A 93 12.89 14.82 2.25
CA VAL A 93 13.48 16.16 2.19
C VAL A 93 14.67 16.27 3.13
N ASN A 94 15.72 16.97 2.71
CA ASN A 94 16.94 17.11 3.52
C ASN A 94 16.75 17.97 4.77
N GLU A 95 15.77 18.85 4.76
CA GLU A 95 15.40 19.66 5.89
C GLU A 95 14.84 18.79 7.02
N THR A 96 15.24 19.07 8.25
CA THR A 96 14.73 18.40 9.45
C THR A 96 13.51 19.10 10.04
N GLU A 97 13.28 20.35 9.61
CA GLU A 97 12.17 21.21 10.04
C GLU A 97 11.77 22.15 8.90
N PHE A 98 10.50 22.48 8.84
CA PHE A 98 9.92 23.47 7.93
C PHE A 98 8.64 24.05 8.57
N ASP A 99 8.15 25.19 8.06
CA ASP A 99 6.86 25.73 8.50
C ASP A 99 5.72 24.77 8.07
N ALA A 100 4.85 24.41 9.01
CA ALA A 100 3.71 23.54 8.72
C ALA A 100 2.82 24.05 7.57
N ALA A 101 2.76 25.37 7.37
CA ALA A 101 2.05 25.99 6.24
C ALA A 101 2.69 25.65 4.87
N ASP A 102 3.96 25.23 4.85
CA ASP A 102 4.66 24.84 3.64
C ASP A 102 4.47 23.36 3.26
N LEU A 103 3.74 22.58 4.05
CA LEU A 103 3.33 21.23 3.72
C LEU A 103 1.92 21.24 3.14
N THR A 104 1.80 20.95 1.86
CA THR A 104 0.50 20.83 1.18
C THR A 104 0.45 19.55 0.36
N ALA A 105 -0.69 18.88 0.41
CA ALA A 105 -0.95 17.67 -0.37
C ALA A 105 -2.35 17.71 -0.95
N GLU A 106 -2.48 17.24 -2.18
CA GLU A 106 -3.76 17.14 -2.90
C GLU A 106 -3.98 15.67 -3.30
N GLY A 107 -5.17 15.18 -3.04
CA GLY A 107 -5.57 13.83 -3.46
C GLY A 107 -5.81 13.75 -4.96
N LYS A 108 -5.61 12.57 -5.53
CA LYS A 108 -5.99 12.26 -6.91
C LYS A 108 -7.50 12.02 -6.96
N ASP A 109 -8.15 12.46 -8.03
CA ASP A 109 -9.56 12.19 -8.32
C ASP A 109 -10.48 12.47 -7.10
N ASN A 110 -10.29 13.63 -6.46
CA ASN A 110 -11.00 14.09 -5.25
C ASN A 110 -10.75 13.26 -3.98
N ALA A 111 -9.71 12.44 -3.92
CA ALA A 111 -9.34 11.76 -2.69
C ALA A 111 -9.10 12.77 -1.55
N SER A 112 -9.62 12.50 -0.38
CA SER A 112 -9.39 13.32 0.80
C SER A 112 -7.99 13.08 1.38
N VAL A 113 -7.41 14.13 1.96
CA VAL A 113 -6.05 14.10 2.50
C VAL A 113 -6.06 14.63 3.92
N THR A 114 -5.46 13.86 4.84
CA THR A 114 -5.21 14.29 6.24
C THR A 114 -3.73 14.19 6.54
N ILE A 115 -3.13 15.30 6.94
CA ILE A 115 -1.71 15.36 7.33
C ILE A 115 -1.64 15.18 8.85
N LEU A 116 -0.91 14.17 9.31
CA LEU A 116 -0.69 13.91 10.74
C LEU A 116 0.55 14.67 11.24
N ASP A 117 0.64 14.84 12.55
CA ASP A 117 1.81 15.44 13.19
C ASP A 117 3.07 14.59 12.95
N LYS A 118 4.22 15.30 12.95
CA LYS A 118 5.54 14.68 12.88
C LYS A 118 5.78 13.77 14.08
N ASP A 119 6.17 12.54 13.85
CA ASP A 119 6.56 11.61 14.93
C ASP A 119 7.99 11.84 15.42
N ALA A 120 8.40 11.06 16.45
CA ALA A 120 9.72 11.15 17.06
C ALA A 120 10.88 10.81 16.11
N ASP A 121 10.60 10.08 15.02
CA ASP A 121 11.58 9.66 14.03
C ASP A 121 11.67 10.64 12.85
N GLY A 122 10.95 11.77 12.91
CA GLY A 122 10.93 12.79 11.87
C GLY A 122 10.05 12.43 10.68
N VAL A 123 9.11 11.51 10.82
CA VAL A 123 8.19 11.09 9.76
C VAL A 123 6.83 11.77 9.95
N ILE A 124 6.35 12.40 8.89
CA ILE A 124 4.99 12.93 8.78
C ILE A 124 4.19 11.97 7.90
N ARG A 125 3.07 11.48 8.38
CA ARG A 125 2.21 10.60 7.59
C ARG A 125 1.04 11.36 7.01
N ILE A 126 0.84 11.19 5.72
CA ILE A 126 -0.30 11.74 4.99
C ILE A 126 -1.27 10.59 4.78
N LEU A 127 -2.43 10.67 5.42
CA LEU A 127 -3.53 9.74 5.19
C LEU A 127 -4.30 10.17 3.95
N ILE A 128 -4.56 9.26 3.05
CA ILE A 128 -5.29 9.49 1.81
C ILE A 128 -6.48 8.54 1.81
N GLU A 129 -7.66 9.07 1.55
CA GLU A 129 -8.87 8.27 1.39
C GLU A 129 -9.50 8.60 0.04
N SER A 130 -9.79 7.58 -0.77
CA SER A 130 -10.44 7.75 -2.07
C SER A 130 -11.81 8.41 -1.94
N GLU A 131 -12.28 9.08 -3.01
CA GLU A 131 -13.58 9.77 -3.03
C GLU A 131 -14.75 8.81 -2.72
N ASP A 132 -14.65 7.56 -3.14
CA ASP A 132 -15.65 6.52 -2.86
C ASP A 132 -15.54 5.91 -1.45
N HIS A 133 -14.58 6.36 -0.64
CA HIS A 133 -14.28 5.88 0.72
C HIS A 133 -13.93 4.38 0.80
N LEU A 134 -13.60 3.74 -0.32
CA LEU A 134 -13.28 2.31 -0.36
C LEU A 134 -11.79 2.00 -0.24
N MET A 135 -10.95 3.01 -0.47
CA MET A 135 -9.49 2.88 -0.45
C MET A 135 -8.88 3.87 0.52
N ARG A 136 -7.90 3.42 1.29
CA ARG A 136 -7.04 4.26 2.13
C ARG A 136 -5.58 3.93 1.90
N ALA A 137 -4.75 4.95 1.88
CA ALA A 137 -3.30 4.82 1.79
C ALA A 137 -2.61 5.75 2.78
N ILE A 138 -1.40 5.39 3.17
CA ILE A 138 -0.51 6.23 3.97
C ILE A 138 0.69 6.58 3.10
N TYR A 139 0.96 7.87 2.98
CA TYR A 139 2.11 8.38 2.25
C TYR A 139 3.05 9.09 3.24
N PRO A 140 4.21 8.49 3.61
CA PRO A 140 5.14 9.10 4.52
C PRO A 140 5.98 10.19 3.85
N VAL A 141 6.15 11.31 4.55
CA VAL A 141 7.16 12.34 4.30
C VAL A 141 8.24 12.21 5.34
N ILE A 142 9.49 12.04 4.92
CA ILE A 142 10.63 11.74 5.80
C ILE A 142 11.57 12.94 5.81
N LEU A 143 11.70 13.57 6.97
CA LEU A 143 12.58 14.71 7.16
C LEU A 143 14.04 14.26 7.40
N GLY A 144 14.99 15.08 6.96
CA GLY A 144 16.42 14.76 7.04
C GLY A 144 16.87 13.69 6.04
N LYS A 145 16.08 13.44 4.99
CA LYS A 145 16.35 12.41 3.98
C LYS A 145 16.27 13.00 2.56
N ASP A 146 17.30 12.77 1.77
CA ASP A 146 17.32 13.17 0.36
C ASP A 146 16.33 12.32 -0.46
N ASN A 147 15.42 12.97 -1.17
CA ASN A 147 14.46 12.29 -2.05
C ASN A 147 15.12 11.70 -3.31
N THR A 148 16.28 12.21 -3.72
CA THR A 148 17.06 11.66 -4.84
C THR A 148 17.76 10.36 -4.48
N ALA A 149 17.93 10.05 -3.18
CA ALA A 149 18.31 8.72 -2.77
C ALA A 149 17.20 7.76 -3.23
N SER A 150 17.46 7.00 -4.29
CA SER A 150 16.68 5.80 -4.62
C SER A 150 16.38 5.07 -3.32
N ASP A 151 15.16 4.63 -3.08
CA ASP A 151 14.70 3.97 -1.84
C ASP A 151 15.87 3.58 -0.95
N SER A 152 16.25 4.48 -0.04
CA SER A 152 17.50 4.31 0.67
C SER A 152 17.46 2.98 1.39
N ALA A 153 18.35 2.09 1.02
CA ALA A 153 18.48 0.82 1.70
C ALA A 153 18.71 0.99 3.21
N SER A 154 19.09 2.18 3.65
CA SER A 154 19.28 2.55 5.07
C SER A 154 17.99 3.01 5.77
N ASP A 155 16.92 3.34 5.03
CA ASP A 155 15.66 3.78 5.63
C ASP A 155 14.96 2.65 6.36
N ALA A 156 14.67 2.85 7.65
CA ALA A 156 14.02 1.89 8.51
C ALA A 156 12.53 2.20 8.78
N SER A 157 11.99 3.30 8.23
CA SER A 157 10.65 3.81 8.56
C SER A 157 9.52 2.83 8.28
N MET A 158 9.72 1.92 7.32
CA MET A 158 8.76 0.89 6.93
C MET A 158 9.19 -0.53 7.35
N ASP A 159 10.24 -0.66 8.17
CA ASP A 159 10.68 -1.97 8.59
C ASP A 159 9.69 -2.61 9.57
N TYR A 160 9.46 -3.90 9.40
CA TYR A 160 8.84 -4.76 10.39
C TYR A 160 9.72 -4.81 11.64
N ASP A 161 9.12 -4.78 12.82
CA ASP A 161 9.88 -4.86 14.07
C ASP A 161 10.64 -6.19 14.13
N TYR A 162 11.96 -6.13 13.99
CA TYR A 162 12.84 -7.30 13.99
C TYR A 162 12.73 -8.15 15.26
N ARG A 163 12.32 -7.57 16.39
CA ARG A 163 12.11 -8.27 17.67
C ARG A 163 10.95 -9.26 17.60
N ASN A 164 10.06 -9.11 16.63
CA ASN A 164 8.93 -9.98 16.33
C ASN A 164 9.22 -10.99 15.22
N MET A 165 10.48 -11.06 14.72
CA MET A 165 10.91 -12.03 13.73
C MET A 165 11.54 -13.24 14.40
N THR A 166 11.25 -14.44 13.88
CA THR A 166 11.99 -15.66 14.20
C THR A 166 12.85 -16.06 13.02
N LEU A 167 14.14 -16.24 13.22
CA LEU A 167 15.07 -16.59 12.17
C LEU A 167 15.45 -18.08 12.23
N ARG A 168 15.61 -18.67 11.05
CA ARG A 168 16.12 -20.04 10.86
C ARG A 168 17.11 -20.07 9.70
N ALA A 169 18.05 -20.99 9.76
CA ALA A 169 18.99 -21.24 8.67
C ALA A 169 19.31 -22.75 8.60
N PRO A 170 19.74 -23.29 7.46
CA PRO A 170 20.17 -24.69 7.34
C PRO A 170 21.37 -25.02 8.21
N SER A 171 22.23 -24.04 8.45
CA SER A 171 23.39 -24.19 9.32
C SER A 171 23.79 -22.87 9.97
N GLU A 172 24.50 -22.95 11.06
CA GLU A 172 25.10 -21.82 11.75
C GLU A 172 26.44 -22.18 12.37
N GLU A 173 27.32 -21.21 12.46
CA GLU A 173 28.59 -21.35 13.17
C GLU A 173 28.35 -21.06 14.67
N GLY A 174 29.05 -21.74 15.56
CA GLY A 174 28.85 -21.64 17.01
C GLY A 174 28.92 -20.22 17.56
N SER A 175 29.79 -19.38 17.00
CA SER A 175 29.89 -17.96 17.33
C SER A 175 28.98 -17.05 16.49
N GLY A 176 28.40 -17.57 15.40
CA GLY A 176 27.61 -16.88 14.40
C GLY A 176 26.16 -17.41 14.30
N SER A 177 25.44 -17.50 15.44
CA SER A 177 24.09 -18.02 15.46
C SER A 177 23.11 -17.17 14.63
N VAL A 178 22.09 -17.81 14.08
CA VAL A 178 21.12 -17.18 13.16
C VAL A 178 20.38 -16.00 13.81
N ALA A 179 20.13 -16.02 15.11
CA ALA A 179 19.49 -14.94 15.83
C ALA A 179 20.26 -13.61 15.75
N LYS A 180 21.57 -13.66 15.51
CA LYS A 180 22.40 -12.46 15.37
C LYS A 180 22.13 -11.66 14.09
N ALA A 181 21.48 -12.25 13.09
CA ALA A 181 21.10 -11.54 11.89
C ALA A 181 19.85 -10.64 12.08
N ALA A 182 19.27 -10.62 13.29
CA ALA A 182 18.17 -9.71 13.63
C ALA A 182 18.21 -9.35 15.13
N ASP A 183 19.39 -9.06 15.68
CA ASP A 183 19.55 -8.69 17.10
C ASP A 183 19.69 -7.17 17.33
N GLY A 184 19.64 -6.37 16.25
CA GLY A 184 19.79 -4.93 16.29
C GLY A 184 21.24 -4.45 16.43
N LYS A 185 22.22 -5.34 16.31
CA LYS A 185 23.63 -5.04 16.51
C LYS A 185 24.44 -5.28 15.24
N THR A 186 24.83 -4.23 14.56
CA THR A 186 25.58 -4.31 13.29
C THR A 186 26.98 -4.94 13.43
N GLY A 187 27.50 -5.10 14.66
CA GLY A 187 28.79 -5.73 14.95
C GLY A 187 28.72 -7.24 15.18
N THR A 188 27.55 -7.80 15.32
CA THR A 188 27.32 -9.27 15.43
C THR A 188 26.95 -9.83 14.07
N ILE A 189 27.17 -11.13 13.85
CA ILE A 189 26.84 -11.77 12.58
C ILE A 189 26.25 -13.16 12.77
N TRP A 190 25.36 -13.55 11.88
CA TRP A 190 25.14 -14.94 11.53
C TRP A 190 26.12 -15.36 10.41
N HIS A 191 26.58 -16.59 10.47
CA HIS A 191 27.39 -17.21 9.43
C HIS A 191 27.04 -18.70 9.32
N THR A 192 26.92 -19.20 8.09
CA THR A 192 26.80 -20.64 7.86
C THR A 192 28.00 -21.40 8.43
N ASN A 193 27.81 -22.67 8.80
CA ASN A 193 28.87 -23.48 9.38
C ASN A 193 30.10 -23.58 8.44
N TRP A 194 31.29 -23.42 9.00
CA TRP A 194 32.56 -23.52 8.26
C TRP A 194 33.04 -24.95 8.07
N GLY A 195 32.61 -25.85 8.98
CA GLY A 195 32.98 -27.25 8.97
C GLY A 195 32.25 -28.04 7.90
N LYS A 196 32.81 -29.15 7.49
CA LYS A 196 32.05 -30.19 6.82
C LYS A 196 31.02 -30.67 7.82
N GLY A 197 29.74 -30.63 7.50
CA GLY A 197 28.69 -31.18 8.36
C GLY A 197 29.03 -32.59 8.78
N SER A 198 28.49 -33.03 9.91
CA SER A 198 28.66 -34.41 10.39
C SER A 198 27.96 -35.38 9.43
N GLY A 199 28.69 -35.98 8.52
CA GLY A 199 28.14 -36.90 7.51
C GLY A 199 28.82 -36.80 6.15
N SER A 200 28.35 -37.57 5.18
CA SER A 200 28.93 -37.64 3.82
C SER A 200 28.58 -36.40 2.95
N THR A 201 27.70 -35.51 3.37
CA THR A 201 27.23 -34.37 2.61
C THR A 201 27.93 -33.10 3.08
N ASP A 202 28.73 -32.51 2.20
CA ASP A 202 29.34 -31.20 2.41
C ASP A 202 28.29 -30.10 2.09
N LEU A 203 27.59 -29.60 3.10
CA LEU A 203 26.56 -28.57 2.98
C LEU A 203 27.07 -27.27 2.32
N ARG A 204 28.40 -27.04 2.35
CA ARG A 204 29.01 -25.86 1.72
C ARG A 204 28.90 -25.86 0.20
N ASN A 205 28.73 -27.01 -0.42
CA ASN A 205 28.60 -27.16 -1.87
C ASN A 205 27.17 -27.13 -2.38
N ASP A 206 26.20 -27.15 -1.47
CA ASP A 206 24.80 -27.17 -1.83
C ASP A 206 24.23 -25.72 -1.80
N PRO A 207 23.87 -25.14 -2.95
CA PRO A 207 23.28 -23.80 -2.99
C PRO A 207 21.97 -23.69 -2.20
N ASP A 208 21.23 -24.78 -2.06
CA ASP A 208 19.98 -24.82 -1.30
C ASP A 208 20.20 -24.71 0.23
N ASN A 209 21.45 -24.82 0.69
CA ASN A 209 21.82 -24.59 2.09
C ASN A 209 22.29 -23.16 2.39
N ARG A 210 22.36 -22.29 1.39
CA ARG A 210 22.75 -20.88 1.58
C ARG A 210 21.52 -19.99 1.60
N TYR A 211 20.69 -20.14 2.64
CA TYR A 211 19.59 -19.23 2.86
C TYR A 211 19.41 -18.86 4.33
N LEU A 212 18.79 -17.72 4.55
CA LEU A 212 18.27 -17.27 5.82
C LEU A 212 16.75 -17.15 5.70
N GLN A 213 16.01 -17.83 6.58
CA GLN A 213 14.57 -17.77 6.65
C GLN A 213 14.13 -16.87 7.79
N ILE A 214 13.21 -15.98 7.50
CA ILE A 214 12.52 -15.11 8.43
C ILE A 214 11.09 -15.63 8.55
N GLU A 215 10.59 -15.76 9.78
CA GLU A 215 9.20 -16.01 10.09
C GLU A 215 8.65 -14.80 10.83
N LEU A 216 7.62 -14.17 10.28
CA LEU A 216 6.88 -13.08 10.89
C LEU A 216 5.86 -13.66 11.89
N LYS A 217 5.44 -12.85 12.86
CA LYS A 217 4.46 -13.26 13.86
C LYS A 217 3.13 -13.68 13.21
N GLU A 218 2.73 -12.95 12.19
CA GLU A 218 1.53 -13.21 11.38
C GLU A 218 1.80 -12.91 9.90
N THR A 219 0.84 -13.18 9.03
CA THR A 219 0.95 -12.84 7.61
C THR A 219 0.86 -11.33 7.45
N GLU A 220 1.84 -10.75 6.76
CA GLU A 220 1.95 -9.33 6.52
C GLU A 220 2.09 -9.03 5.03
N LYS A 221 1.61 -7.88 4.61
CA LYS A 221 1.86 -7.38 3.25
C LYS A 221 3.20 -6.68 3.20
N ILE A 222 4.14 -7.26 2.46
CA ILE A 222 5.54 -6.82 2.37
C ILE A 222 5.92 -6.50 0.93
N ASN A 223 6.92 -5.64 0.72
CA ASN A 223 7.41 -5.26 -0.60
C ASN A 223 8.93 -5.17 -0.72
N ALA A 224 9.66 -5.42 0.36
CA ALA A 224 11.12 -5.41 0.29
C ALA A 224 11.78 -6.22 1.42
N LEU A 225 13.02 -6.63 1.15
CA LEU A 225 13.94 -7.17 2.14
C LEU A 225 15.21 -6.31 2.13
N ARG A 226 15.69 -5.97 3.33
CA ARG A 226 16.97 -5.29 3.54
C ARG A 226 17.98 -6.26 4.12
N TYR A 227 19.20 -6.15 3.66
CA TYR A 227 20.32 -6.98 4.09
C TYR A 227 21.53 -6.08 4.41
N LEU A 228 22.13 -6.27 5.58
CA LEU A 228 23.40 -5.65 5.95
C LEU A 228 24.48 -6.73 5.98
N PRO A 229 25.53 -6.60 5.15
CA PRO A 229 26.65 -7.51 5.19
C PRO A 229 27.49 -7.31 6.45
N ARG A 230 28.28 -8.32 6.78
CA ARG A 230 29.26 -8.25 7.90
C ARG A 230 30.27 -7.12 7.69
N SER A 231 30.71 -6.51 8.81
CA SER A 231 31.70 -5.42 8.81
C SER A 231 33.16 -5.89 8.92
N SER A 232 33.35 -7.08 9.47
CA SER A 232 34.68 -7.70 9.59
C SER A 232 34.79 -8.85 8.62
N ASP A 233 35.84 -8.86 7.76
CA ASP A 233 35.99 -9.90 6.76
C ASP A 233 34.92 -9.84 5.65
N THR A 234 35.09 -10.60 4.56
CA THR A 234 34.17 -10.60 3.42
C THR A 234 33.50 -11.95 3.17
N ASN A 235 33.88 -13.00 3.94
CA ASN A 235 33.41 -14.35 3.69
C ASN A 235 31.89 -14.48 3.90
N GLY A 236 31.20 -14.98 2.88
CA GLY A 236 29.75 -15.17 2.93
C GLY A 236 28.92 -13.92 2.63
N ILE A 237 29.51 -12.76 2.27
CA ILE A 237 28.75 -11.59 1.82
C ILE A 237 27.97 -11.98 0.56
N VAL A 238 26.66 -11.73 0.56
CA VAL A 238 25.79 -11.98 -0.58
C VAL A 238 25.97 -10.90 -1.64
N THR A 239 26.23 -11.31 -2.87
CA THR A 239 26.35 -10.41 -4.03
C THR A 239 25.22 -10.65 -5.05
N GLU A 240 24.81 -11.91 -5.24
CA GLU A 240 23.60 -12.24 -5.99
C GLU A 240 22.62 -12.96 -5.07
N TYR A 241 21.34 -12.63 -5.18
CA TYR A 241 20.31 -13.12 -4.30
C TYR A 241 19.07 -13.63 -5.03
N SER A 242 18.30 -14.48 -4.38
CA SER A 242 16.92 -14.79 -4.69
C SER A 242 16.10 -14.65 -3.40
N ILE A 243 14.93 -14.03 -3.48
CA ILE A 243 13.99 -13.90 -2.38
C ILE A 243 12.75 -14.71 -2.71
N LYS A 244 12.40 -15.61 -1.81
CA LYS A 244 11.17 -16.39 -1.90
C LYS A 244 10.31 -16.11 -0.68
N VAL A 245 9.01 -16.06 -0.89
CA VAL A 245 8.00 -15.84 0.17
C VAL A 245 6.99 -16.97 0.22
N SER A 246 6.35 -17.11 1.36
CA SER A 246 5.32 -18.11 1.60
C SER A 246 4.38 -17.65 2.72
N THR A 247 3.11 -17.99 2.65
CA THR A 247 2.14 -17.82 3.75
C THR A 247 2.05 -19.04 4.65
N ASP A 248 2.40 -20.23 4.13
CA ASP A 248 2.23 -21.53 4.83
C ASP A 248 3.56 -22.24 5.19
N GLY A 249 4.70 -21.68 4.76
CA GLY A 249 6.03 -22.26 4.96
C GLY A 249 6.33 -23.49 4.08
N LYS A 250 5.42 -23.88 3.19
CA LYS A 250 5.53 -25.07 2.33
C LYS A 250 5.59 -24.69 0.84
N ASN A 251 4.67 -23.83 0.42
CA ASN A 251 4.59 -23.35 -0.95
C ASN A 251 5.34 -22.03 -1.05
N TRP A 252 6.36 -21.97 -1.93
CA TRP A 252 7.27 -20.82 -2.04
C TRP A 252 7.19 -20.18 -3.41
N THR A 253 7.07 -18.86 -3.44
CA THR A 253 7.07 -18.05 -4.66
C THR A 253 8.31 -17.15 -4.68
N GLU A 254 9.07 -17.17 -5.77
CA GLU A 254 10.17 -16.22 -5.98
C GLU A 254 9.57 -14.85 -6.33
N VAL A 255 9.89 -13.83 -5.52
CA VAL A 255 9.37 -12.46 -5.67
C VAL A 255 10.44 -11.48 -6.13
N ALA A 256 11.71 -11.79 -5.91
CA ALA A 256 12.84 -11.01 -6.40
C ALA A 256 14.06 -11.89 -6.58
N LYS A 257 14.89 -11.54 -7.55
CA LYS A 257 16.25 -12.07 -7.72
C LYS A 257 17.12 -10.99 -8.34
N SER A 258 18.41 -11.01 -8.02
CA SER A 258 19.38 -10.20 -8.70
C SER A 258 19.65 -10.75 -10.11
N ASP A 259 19.93 -9.84 -11.01
CA ASP A 259 20.49 -10.09 -12.34
C ASP A 259 21.86 -9.39 -12.44
N ALA A 260 22.44 -9.37 -13.63
CA ALA A 260 23.78 -8.80 -13.88
C ALA A 260 23.86 -7.30 -13.49
N ASP A 261 22.74 -6.58 -13.59
CA ASP A 261 22.67 -5.13 -13.36
C ASP A 261 22.24 -4.78 -11.92
N SER A 262 21.73 -5.74 -11.15
CA SER A 262 21.21 -5.55 -9.79
C SER A 262 21.96 -6.31 -8.70
N THR A 263 23.24 -6.66 -8.95
CA THR A 263 24.10 -7.30 -7.95
C THR A 263 24.41 -6.34 -6.80
N TRP A 264 24.49 -6.88 -5.58
CA TRP A 264 24.90 -6.12 -4.42
C TRP A 264 26.41 -5.96 -4.34
N SER A 265 26.85 -4.75 -4.01
CA SER A 265 28.26 -4.47 -3.74
C SER A 265 28.71 -5.16 -2.45
N LYS A 266 30.04 -5.32 -2.29
CA LYS A 266 30.66 -5.87 -1.08
C LYS A 266 30.77 -4.85 0.07
N SER A 267 30.40 -3.59 -0.16
CA SER A 267 30.48 -2.51 0.84
C SER A 267 29.58 -2.80 2.04
N VAL A 268 30.02 -2.36 3.23
CA VAL A 268 29.29 -2.51 4.49
C VAL A 268 28.22 -1.41 4.57
N GLU A 269 27.17 -1.60 3.83
CA GLU A 269 26.00 -0.73 3.77
C GLU A 269 24.74 -1.57 3.59
N TRP A 270 23.62 -1.06 3.98
CA TRP A 270 22.34 -1.71 3.75
C TRP A 270 22.10 -1.92 2.25
N LYS A 271 21.71 -3.12 1.90
CA LYS A 271 21.25 -3.51 0.56
C LYS A 271 19.74 -3.64 0.59
N LEU A 272 19.10 -3.34 -0.52
CA LEU A 272 17.65 -3.40 -0.66
C LEU A 272 17.29 -4.27 -1.85
N ALA A 273 16.41 -5.23 -1.65
CA ALA A 273 15.73 -5.93 -2.72
C ALA A 273 14.24 -5.59 -2.64
N GLN A 274 13.73 -4.95 -3.67
CA GLN A 274 12.33 -4.54 -3.78
C GLN A 274 11.56 -5.51 -4.67
N PHE A 275 10.28 -5.69 -4.38
CA PHE A 275 9.35 -6.50 -5.16
C PHE A 275 7.93 -5.94 -5.05
N ALA A 276 7.03 -6.41 -5.92
CA ALA A 276 5.62 -6.06 -5.84
C ALA A 276 5.04 -6.47 -4.47
N PRO A 277 4.12 -5.69 -3.89
CA PRO A 277 3.45 -6.04 -2.63
C PRO A 277 2.90 -7.46 -2.65
N VAL A 278 3.20 -8.25 -1.62
CA VAL A 278 2.80 -9.65 -1.51
C VAL A 278 2.55 -10.01 -0.05
N ASP A 279 1.56 -10.86 0.20
CA ASP A 279 1.30 -11.41 1.52
C ASP A 279 2.31 -12.51 1.84
N ALA A 280 2.97 -12.39 2.99
CA ALA A 280 3.97 -13.35 3.44
C ALA A 280 3.99 -13.48 4.96
N LYS A 281 4.15 -14.70 5.43
CA LYS A 281 4.53 -15.02 6.80
C LYS A 281 5.98 -15.51 6.88
N TYR A 282 6.45 -16.15 5.82
CA TYR A 282 7.80 -16.68 5.71
C TYR A 282 8.52 -16.07 4.52
N ILE A 283 9.76 -15.66 4.74
CA ILE A 283 10.62 -15.05 3.74
C ILE A 283 11.96 -15.77 3.75
N ARG A 284 12.47 -16.15 2.59
CA ARG A 284 13.83 -16.70 2.45
C ARG A 284 14.69 -15.80 1.60
N LEU A 285 15.83 -15.41 2.11
CA LEU A 285 16.91 -14.79 1.38
C LEU A 285 17.95 -15.88 1.04
N TYR A 286 18.10 -16.19 -0.23
CA TYR A 286 19.15 -17.09 -0.74
C TYR A 286 20.36 -16.28 -1.18
N GLY A 287 21.56 -16.73 -0.78
CA GLY A 287 22.82 -16.26 -1.36
C GLY A 287 23.12 -17.07 -2.63
N VAL A 288 22.74 -16.56 -3.80
CA VAL A 288 23.00 -17.19 -5.11
C VAL A 288 24.49 -17.12 -5.40
N SER A 289 25.09 -15.93 -5.30
CA SER A 289 26.54 -15.72 -5.30
C SER A 289 26.96 -15.08 -3.99
N THR A 290 28.05 -15.60 -3.42
CA THR A 290 28.60 -15.10 -2.16
C THR A 290 30.13 -14.98 -2.25
N VAL A 291 30.66 -14.02 -1.53
CA VAL A 291 32.11 -13.77 -1.48
C VAL A 291 32.80 -14.86 -0.68
N GLY A 292 33.97 -15.32 -1.14
CA GLY A 292 34.89 -16.16 -0.39
C GLY A 292 36.20 -15.43 -0.06
N GLN A 293 36.92 -15.85 0.97
CA GLN A 293 38.27 -15.35 1.27
C GLN A 293 39.29 -15.79 0.20
N SER A 294 39.00 -16.88 -0.47
CA SER A 294 39.79 -17.41 -1.61
C SER A 294 38.86 -17.84 -2.74
N ALA A 295 39.41 -18.04 -3.93
CA ALA A 295 38.65 -18.55 -5.07
C ALA A 295 37.96 -19.90 -4.78
N ALA A 296 38.54 -20.73 -3.93
CA ALA A 296 37.96 -22.03 -3.53
C ALA A 296 36.77 -21.88 -2.56
N GLU A 297 36.59 -20.73 -1.93
CA GLU A 297 35.54 -20.46 -0.96
C GLU A 297 34.39 -19.63 -1.52
N VAL A 298 34.53 -19.12 -2.75
CA VAL A 298 33.42 -18.45 -3.44
C VAL A 298 32.21 -19.37 -3.50
N ASN A 299 31.05 -18.85 -3.15
CA ASN A 299 29.78 -19.60 -3.13
C ASN A 299 29.76 -20.80 -2.15
N LYS A 300 30.56 -20.77 -1.08
CA LYS A 300 30.56 -21.80 -0.05
C LYS A 300 29.77 -21.42 1.20
N TYR A 301 29.75 -20.14 1.52
CA TYR A 301 29.22 -19.63 2.78
C TYR A 301 28.22 -18.53 2.55
N MET A 302 27.42 -18.24 3.57
CA MET A 302 26.58 -17.06 3.64
C MET A 302 26.68 -16.44 5.02
N SER A 303 26.66 -15.12 5.09
CA SER A 303 26.66 -14.38 6.35
C SER A 303 25.74 -13.15 6.26
N ALA A 304 25.26 -12.69 7.40
CA ALA A 304 24.49 -11.46 7.53
C ALA A 304 24.82 -10.82 8.88
N ALA A 305 25.03 -9.50 8.90
CA ALA A 305 25.02 -8.74 10.15
C ALA A 305 23.57 -8.49 10.56
N GLU A 306 22.72 -8.05 9.63
CA GLU A 306 21.32 -7.79 9.88
C GLU A 306 20.46 -8.06 8.65
N VAL A 307 19.23 -8.47 8.89
CA VAL A 307 18.15 -8.51 7.89
C VAL A 307 16.93 -7.79 8.41
N ARG A 308 16.17 -7.17 7.52
CA ARG A 308 14.88 -6.52 7.83
C ARG A 308 13.90 -6.83 6.71
N VAL A 309 12.64 -6.93 7.08
CA VAL A 309 11.53 -7.02 6.14
C VAL A 309 10.81 -5.69 6.15
N ARG A 310 10.40 -5.21 5.00
CA ARG A 310 9.72 -3.92 4.88
C ARG A 310 8.26 -4.13 4.54
N TYR A 311 7.38 -3.45 5.28
CA TYR A 311 5.95 -3.40 4.94
C TYR A 311 5.73 -2.77 3.57
N ALA A 312 4.80 -3.32 2.82
CA ALA A 312 4.15 -2.55 1.77
C ALA A 312 3.21 -1.52 2.40
N ALA A 313 3.01 -0.38 1.74
CA ALA A 313 1.92 0.52 2.09
C ALA A 313 0.63 -0.31 2.09
N GLN A 314 -0.11 -0.30 3.21
CA GLN A 314 -1.37 -1.01 3.28
C GLN A 314 -2.42 -0.20 2.54
N GLU A 315 -2.94 -0.77 1.47
CA GLU A 315 -4.11 -0.29 0.79
C GLU A 315 -5.32 -1.09 1.29
N ILE A 316 -6.36 -0.40 1.71
CA ILE A 316 -7.63 -1.02 2.08
C ILE A 316 -8.45 -1.15 0.79
N TYR A 317 -8.56 -2.37 0.27
CA TYR A 317 -9.29 -2.64 -0.95
C TYR A 317 -10.77 -2.95 -0.68
N ARG A 318 -11.62 -2.60 -1.63
CA ARG A 318 -13.06 -2.89 -1.59
C ARG A 318 -13.35 -4.37 -1.35
N ASP A 319 -12.59 -5.26 -1.97
CA ASP A 319 -12.84 -6.71 -1.94
C ASP A 319 -12.58 -7.34 -0.57
N ASN A 320 -11.80 -6.68 0.28
CA ASN A 320 -11.52 -7.14 1.64
C ASN A 320 -12.18 -6.27 2.73
N THR A 321 -13.07 -5.36 2.33
CA THR A 321 -13.77 -4.46 3.23
C THR A 321 -15.28 -4.64 3.09
N THR A 322 -15.95 -4.89 4.21
CA THR A 322 -17.41 -4.91 4.28
C THR A 322 -17.90 -3.70 5.04
N VAL A 323 -18.78 -2.91 4.41
CA VAL A 323 -19.42 -1.76 5.06
C VAL A 323 -20.90 -2.09 5.28
N THR A 324 -21.33 -2.03 6.51
CA THR A 324 -22.72 -2.26 6.89
C THR A 324 -23.21 -1.11 7.77
N LEU A 325 -24.51 -0.88 7.76
CA LEU A 325 -25.16 -0.03 8.75
C LEU A 325 -25.73 -0.92 9.86
N GLU A 326 -25.73 -0.43 11.10
CA GLU A 326 -26.35 -1.15 12.23
C GLU A 326 -27.81 -1.50 11.97
N ASN A 327 -28.53 -0.59 11.27
CA ASN A 327 -29.89 -0.80 10.85
C ASN A 327 -30.02 -0.60 9.34
N SER A 328 -30.77 -1.46 8.68
CA SER A 328 -31.04 -1.36 7.24
C SER A 328 -32.16 -0.36 6.90
N SER A 329 -32.87 0.14 7.90
CA SER A 329 -33.93 1.12 7.76
C SER A 329 -33.98 2.06 8.97
N PHE A 330 -34.40 3.28 8.75
CA PHE A 330 -34.50 4.32 9.77
C PHE A 330 -35.83 5.04 9.60
N ASP A 331 -36.53 5.30 10.72
CA ASP A 331 -37.71 6.13 10.70
C ASP A 331 -37.31 7.61 10.50
N TYR A 332 -38.01 8.30 9.62
CA TYR A 332 -37.76 9.72 9.37
C TYR A 332 -38.23 10.54 10.57
N THR A 333 -37.33 11.27 11.20
CA THR A 333 -37.59 12.07 12.40
C THR A 333 -37.82 13.57 12.13
N GLY A 334 -37.80 13.99 10.84
CA GLY A 334 -37.86 15.41 10.47
C GLY A 334 -36.49 16.10 10.46
N SER A 335 -35.42 15.38 10.76
CA SER A 335 -34.04 15.87 10.77
C SER A 335 -33.13 14.97 9.90
N ALA A 336 -31.97 15.47 9.55
CA ALA A 336 -30.96 14.66 8.82
C ALA A 336 -30.60 13.43 9.66
N LEU A 337 -30.63 12.25 9.02
CA LEU A 337 -30.20 11.00 9.61
C LEU A 337 -28.73 10.77 9.24
N THR A 338 -27.89 10.55 10.24
CA THR A 338 -26.46 10.29 10.08
C THR A 338 -26.11 8.92 10.68
N PRO A 339 -26.55 7.82 10.04
CA PRO A 339 -26.23 6.49 10.54
C PRO A 339 -24.72 6.25 10.46
N LYS A 340 -24.17 5.64 11.52
CA LYS A 340 -22.75 5.28 11.54
C LYS A 340 -22.54 3.95 10.81
N PRO A 341 -21.62 3.88 9.84
CA PRO A 341 -21.28 2.62 9.23
C PRO A 341 -20.42 1.75 10.17
N VAL A 342 -20.60 0.46 10.08
CA VAL A 342 -19.68 -0.53 10.64
C VAL A 342 -18.81 -1.01 9.50
N VAL A 343 -17.52 -0.74 9.58
CA VAL A 343 -16.55 -1.12 8.57
C VAL A 343 -15.75 -2.31 9.10
N ILE A 344 -15.81 -3.43 8.41
CA ILE A 344 -15.07 -4.63 8.73
C ILE A 344 -14.04 -4.86 7.64
N TYR A 345 -12.78 -4.91 8.03
CA TYR A 345 -11.65 -5.12 7.14
C TYR A 345 -11.00 -6.48 7.40
N LYS A 346 -10.58 -7.14 6.34
CA LYS A 346 -9.72 -8.32 6.38
C LYS A 346 -8.46 -8.07 5.55
N ALA A 347 -7.29 -8.29 6.12
CA ALA A 347 -6.02 -8.13 5.40
C ALA A 347 -5.83 -9.18 4.27
N SER A 348 -6.45 -10.36 4.42
CA SER A 348 -6.52 -11.45 3.41
C SER A 348 -7.78 -12.28 3.63
N GLU A 349 -8.10 -13.21 2.71
CA GLU A 349 -9.25 -14.13 2.87
C GLU A 349 -9.20 -14.91 4.20
N ASP A 350 -8.01 -15.32 4.62
CA ASP A 350 -7.79 -16.10 5.85
C ASP A 350 -7.52 -15.24 7.09
N ALA A 351 -7.40 -13.93 6.92
CA ALA A 351 -7.15 -13.02 8.04
C ALA A 351 -8.37 -12.88 8.93
N GLN A 352 -8.15 -12.66 10.22
CA GLN A 352 -9.21 -12.33 11.15
C GLN A 352 -9.79 -10.94 10.80
N ALA A 353 -11.12 -10.86 10.75
CA ALA A 353 -11.80 -9.60 10.49
C ALA A 353 -11.56 -8.58 11.62
N VAL A 354 -11.25 -7.35 11.24
CA VAL A 354 -11.05 -6.24 12.17
C VAL A 354 -12.14 -5.19 11.93
N THR A 355 -12.82 -4.77 12.98
CA THR A 355 -13.75 -3.65 12.90
C THR A 355 -12.95 -2.35 13.00
N LEU A 356 -13.04 -1.52 11.97
CA LEU A 356 -12.40 -0.21 11.96
C LEU A 356 -13.28 0.78 12.72
N THR A 357 -12.71 1.48 13.70
CA THR A 357 -13.36 2.55 14.45
C THR A 357 -12.95 3.90 13.88
N GLU A 358 -13.88 4.88 13.93
CA GLU A 358 -13.51 6.27 13.66
C GLU A 358 -12.34 6.67 14.57
N GLY A 359 -11.27 7.18 13.98
CA GLY A 359 -10.10 7.74 14.66
C GLY A 359 -10.36 9.18 15.09
#